data_85679b0a932c1d473d969717d6a8f564
#
_entry.id   85679b0a932c1d473d969717d6a8f564
#
_cell.length_a   1.000
_cell.length_b   1.000
_cell.length_c   1.000
_cell.angle_alpha   90.00
_cell.angle_beta   90.00
_cell.angle_gamma   90.00
#
_symmetry.space_group_name_H-M   'P 1'
#
loop_
_entity.id
_entity.type
_entity.pdbx_description
1 polymer ?
#
loop_
_entity_poly.entity_id
_entity_poly.type
_entity_poly.pdbx_seq_one_letter_code
_entity_poly.pdbx_strand_id
1 'polypeptide(L)'
;MRAESRSGRTARIAAAVVIAALLVLTGCSRSIGGNAVKAGGNMPRNNNSQQQYPNLLKECEVLTSDILAKTVGADPLDIQSTFVGAICRWQAANPAGLIDITRFWFEQGSLSNERKVAEFLKYKIETRSIAGIDSIVMRPDDANGACGVASDAAGVVGWWINPQAPGIDACGQAIKLMELTLATNS
;
A
#
# COMPACT_ATOMS: atom_id res chain seq x y z
N MET A 1 -57.43 -49.47 22.64
CA MET A 1 -57.21 -48.30 21.75
C MET A 1 -56.12 -47.43 22.36
N ARG A 2 -54.93 -47.51 21.80
CA ARG A 2 -53.76 -46.75 22.31
C ARG A 2 -53.62 -45.47 21.53
N ALA A 3 -53.67 -44.31 22.21
CA ALA A 3 -53.26 -43.02 21.69
C ALA A 3 -51.88 -42.70 22.29
N GLU A 4 -50.80 -43.07 21.57
CA GLU A 4 -49.42 -42.72 21.95
C GLU A 4 -48.97 -41.44 21.25
N SER A 5 -48.91 -40.43 22.05
CA SER A 5 -47.79 -39.56 22.26
C SER A 5 -46.98 -39.14 21.02
N ARG A 6 -47.52 -38.21 20.21
CA ARG A 6 -46.76 -37.42 19.21
C ARG A 6 -46.04 -36.20 19.82
N SER A 7 -46.27 -35.90 21.11
CA SER A 7 -45.76 -34.68 21.77
C SER A 7 -44.25 -34.70 22.10
N GLY A 8 -43.66 -35.88 22.32
CA GLY A 8 -42.29 -36.00 22.78
C GLY A 8 -41.22 -35.82 21.68
N ARG A 9 -41.58 -36.03 20.40
CA ARG A 9 -40.62 -35.90 19.29
C ARG A 9 -40.44 -34.44 18.85
N THR A 10 -41.49 -33.65 18.83
CA THR A 10 -41.44 -32.23 18.46
C THR A 10 -40.69 -31.39 19.49
N ALA A 11 -40.84 -31.69 20.78
CA ALA A 11 -40.10 -31.00 21.84
C ALA A 11 -38.61 -31.31 21.81
N ARG A 12 -38.20 -32.51 21.46
CA ARG A 12 -36.75 -32.86 21.32
C ARG A 12 -36.10 -32.25 20.09
N ILE A 13 -36.80 -32.10 18.99
CA ILE A 13 -36.33 -31.46 17.78
C ILE A 13 -36.19 -29.94 18.00
N ALA A 14 -37.14 -29.30 18.67
CA ALA A 14 -37.08 -27.88 19.00
C ALA A 14 -35.89 -27.56 19.93
N ALA A 15 -35.63 -28.39 20.93
CA ALA A 15 -34.48 -28.22 21.82
C ALA A 15 -33.12 -28.37 21.10
N ALA A 16 -33.02 -29.32 20.17
CA ALA A 16 -31.78 -29.51 19.38
C ALA A 16 -31.49 -28.35 18.43
N VAL A 17 -32.51 -27.75 17.82
CA VAL A 17 -32.37 -26.60 16.93
C VAL A 17 -31.92 -25.33 17.70
N VAL A 18 -32.45 -25.10 18.89
CA VAL A 18 -32.06 -23.98 19.74
C VAL A 18 -30.60 -24.10 20.22
N ILE A 19 -30.16 -25.31 20.60
CA ILE A 19 -28.77 -25.54 21.01
C ILE A 19 -27.80 -25.36 19.83
N ALA A 20 -28.17 -25.81 18.63
CA ALA A 20 -27.38 -25.62 17.42
C ALA A 20 -27.28 -24.13 17.05
N ALA A 21 -28.35 -23.33 17.19
CA ALA A 21 -28.34 -21.90 16.92
C ALA A 21 -27.48 -21.12 17.93
N LEU A 22 -27.41 -21.53 19.19
CA LEU A 22 -26.54 -20.89 20.21
C LEU A 22 -25.06 -21.19 20.00
N LEU A 23 -24.69 -22.32 19.39
CA LEU A 23 -23.28 -22.64 19.10
C LEU A 23 -22.73 -21.89 17.90
N VAL A 24 -23.56 -21.39 17.00
CA VAL A 24 -23.13 -20.60 15.83
C VAL A 24 -22.80 -19.14 16.23
N LEU A 25 -23.30 -18.64 17.35
CA LEU A 25 -23.08 -17.27 17.84
C LEU A 25 -21.78 -17.10 18.65
N THR A 26 -21.06 -18.18 18.95
CA THR A 26 -19.76 -18.10 19.68
C THR A 26 -18.55 -17.98 18.73
N GLY A 27 -18.79 -17.73 17.43
CA GLY A 27 -17.76 -17.56 16.43
C GLY A 27 -17.12 -16.20 16.49
N CYS A 28 -15.82 -16.18 16.76
CA CYS A 28 -14.86 -15.10 16.47
C CYS A 28 -14.86 -13.86 17.36
N SER A 29 -14.68 -14.01 18.66
CA SER A 29 -13.99 -12.98 19.42
C SER A 29 -12.53 -13.40 19.67
N ARG A 30 -11.71 -13.42 18.62
CA ARG A 30 -10.25 -13.34 18.84
C ARG A 30 -9.92 -11.89 19.16
N SER A 31 -9.69 -11.60 20.42
CA SER A 31 -9.04 -10.37 20.81
C SER A 31 -7.63 -10.37 20.23
N ILE A 32 -7.40 -9.56 19.20
CA ILE A 32 -6.05 -9.26 18.76
C ILE A 32 -5.46 -8.41 19.89
N GLY A 33 -4.53 -8.97 20.66
CA GLY A 33 -3.77 -8.26 21.66
C GLY A 33 -2.83 -7.28 20.97
N GLY A 34 -3.37 -6.18 20.52
CA GLY A 34 -2.63 -5.03 19.99
C GLY A 34 -2.84 -3.86 20.94
N ASN A 35 -1.79 -3.22 21.40
CA ASN A 35 -1.89 -1.93 22.04
C ASN A 35 -2.30 -0.90 21.00
N ALA A 36 -3.47 -0.29 21.16
CA ALA A 36 -3.88 0.84 20.34
C ALA A 36 -2.93 2.01 20.63
N VAL A 37 -2.04 2.32 19.69
CA VAL A 37 -1.25 3.55 19.73
C VAL A 37 -2.05 4.63 19.03
N LYS A 38 -2.22 5.77 19.73
CA LYS A 38 -2.88 6.94 19.18
C LYS A 38 -2.15 7.37 17.91
N ALA A 39 -2.83 7.42 16.77
CA ALA A 39 -2.28 8.02 15.56
C ALA A 39 -1.82 9.45 15.88
N GLY A 40 -0.51 9.74 15.72
CA GLY A 40 0.09 11.01 16.13
C GLY A 40 0.71 11.03 17.53
N GLY A 41 0.76 9.91 18.27
CA GLY A 41 1.55 9.78 19.48
C GLY A 41 3.04 9.89 19.15
N ASN A 42 3.76 10.72 19.93
CA ASN A 42 5.21 10.93 19.82
C ASN A 42 5.98 9.61 19.90
N MET A 43 6.17 8.95 18.74
CA MET A 43 7.30 8.02 18.62
C MET A 43 8.58 8.87 18.64
N PRO A 44 9.63 8.46 19.35
CA PRO A 44 10.90 9.16 19.27
C PRO A 44 11.35 9.13 17.81
N ARG A 45 11.22 10.26 17.11
CA ARG A 45 11.78 10.44 15.79
C ARG A 45 13.28 10.26 15.90
N ASN A 46 13.81 9.30 15.18
CA ASN A 46 15.25 9.15 15.07
C ASN A 46 15.76 10.35 14.26
N ASN A 47 16.26 11.38 14.96
CA ASN A 47 16.66 12.65 14.35
C ASN A 47 17.78 12.51 13.29
N ASN A 48 18.44 11.36 13.21
CA ASN A 48 19.48 11.11 12.21
C ASN A 48 18.94 11.03 10.78
N SER A 49 17.72 10.51 10.59
CA SER A 49 17.10 10.45 9.26
C SER A 49 16.79 11.83 8.69
N GLN A 50 16.38 12.77 9.56
CA GLN A 50 16.03 14.13 9.17
C GLN A 50 17.25 14.94 8.68
N GLN A 51 18.43 14.62 9.22
CA GLN A 51 19.67 15.34 8.91
C GLN A 51 20.26 14.88 7.58
N GLN A 52 20.04 13.63 7.19
CA GLN A 52 20.59 13.03 5.97
C GLN A 52 19.70 13.25 4.74
N TYR A 53 18.36 13.31 4.92
CA TYR A 53 17.40 13.45 3.82
C TYR A 53 16.27 14.43 4.19
N PRO A 54 16.56 15.73 4.33
CA PRO A 54 15.60 16.71 4.85
C PRO A 54 14.36 16.90 3.95
N ASN A 55 14.50 16.62 2.65
CA ASN A 55 13.39 16.79 1.69
C ASN A 55 12.44 15.58 1.64
N LEU A 56 12.88 14.39 2.04
CA LEU A 56 11.98 13.23 2.14
C LEU A 56 10.95 13.43 3.25
N LEU A 57 11.26 14.25 4.25
CA LEU A 57 10.37 14.59 5.36
C LEU A 57 9.20 15.50 4.95
N LYS A 58 9.30 16.18 3.83
CA LYS A 58 8.20 16.95 3.26
C LYS A 58 7.12 16.03 2.67
N GLU A 59 7.28 14.74 2.88
CA GLU A 59 6.29 13.72 2.52
C GLU A 59 5.77 13.89 1.09
N CYS A 60 4.52 14.37 0.96
CA CYS A 60 3.85 14.45 -0.33
C CYS A 60 4.29 15.65 -1.19
N GLU A 61 5.10 16.54 -0.68
CA GLU A 61 5.56 17.76 -1.39
C GLU A 61 6.97 17.63 -1.97
N VAL A 62 7.59 16.46 -1.85
CA VAL A 62 8.96 16.23 -2.36
C VAL A 62 9.08 16.49 -3.87
N LEU A 63 8.04 16.19 -4.62
CA LEU A 63 7.89 16.55 -6.02
C LEU A 63 6.62 17.37 -6.23
N THR A 64 6.68 18.41 -7.06
CA THR A 64 5.52 19.25 -7.39
C THR A 64 4.54 18.52 -8.32
N SER A 65 3.27 18.94 -8.34
CA SER A 65 2.29 18.43 -9.30
C SER A 65 2.74 18.56 -10.76
N ASP A 66 3.45 19.63 -11.10
CA ASP A 66 4.01 19.82 -12.45
C ASP A 66 5.03 18.75 -12.82
N ILE A 67 5.90 18.38 -11.86
CA ILE A 67 6.90 17.32 -12.08
C ILE A 67 6.22 15.97 -12.22
N LEU A 68 5.22 15.69 -11.37
CA LEU A 68 4.44 14.46 -11.45
C LEU A 68 3.73 14.37 -12.80
N ALA A 69 2.97 15.41 -13.17
CA ALA A 69 2.25 15.47 -14.43
C ALA A 69 3.17 15.26 -15.64
N LYS A 70 4.25 16.00 -15.70
CA LYS A 70 5.25 15.87 -16.79
C LYS A 70 5.81 14.45 -16.87
N THR A 71 6.07 13.82 -15.73
CA THR A 71 6.66 12.46 -15.70
C THR A 71 5.67 11.41 -16.21
N VAL A 72 4.39 11.53 -15.86
CA VAL A 72 3.36 10.57 -16.29
C VAL A 72 2.63 10.98 -17.57
N GLY A 73 3.00 12.11 -18.19
CA GLY A 73 2.39 12.58 -19.44
C GLY A 73 0.94 13.08 -19.24
N ALA A 74 0.66 13.77 -18.12
CA ALA A 74 -0.63 14.36 -17.79
C ALA A 74 -0.57 15.89 -17.79
N ASP A 75 -1.72 16.54 -17.73
CA ASP A 75 -1.81 17.98 -17.45
C ASP A 75 -1.69 18.23 -15.93
N PRO A 76 -0.88 19.18 -15.46
CA PRO A 76 -0.80 19.52 -14.05
C PRO A 76 -2.12 19.91 -13.40
N LEU A 77 -3.06 20.47 -14.17
CA LEU A 77 -4.39 20.87 -13.68
C LEU A 77 -5.32 19.67 -13.45
N ASP A 78 -5.01 18.51 -14.06
CA ASP A 78 -5.78 17.28 -13.94
C ASP A 78 -5.27 16.35 -12.84
N ILE A 79 -4.28 16.79 -12.04
CA ILE A 79 -3.78 16.03 -10.91
C ILE A 79 -4.63 16.28 -9.67
N GLN A 80 -5.23 15.20 -9.17
CA GLN A 80 -5.92 15.16 -7.89
C GLN A 80 -5.08 14.46 -6.84
N SER A 81 -4.93 15.07 -5.67
CA SER A 81 -4.12 14.52 -4.57
C SER A 81 -4.95 14.14 -3.35
N THR A 82 -4.55 13.03 -2.69
CA THR A 82 -5.10 12.60 -1.41
C THR A 82 -3.95 12.12 -0.54
N PHE A 83 -3.84 12.64 0.69
CA PHE A 83 -2.76 12.35 1.60
C PHE A 83 -3.27 11.60 2.83
N VAL A 84 -2.63 10.47 3.16
CA VAL A 84 -2.96 9.68 4.34
C VAL A 84 -1.66 9.25 5.03
N GLY A 85 -1.21 10.02 6.00
CA GLY A 85 0.01 9.75 6.77
C GLY A 85 1.25 9.69 5.86
N ALA A 86 2.02 8.60 5.96
CA ALA A 86 3.23 8.38 5.17
C ALA A 86 2.97 7.93 3.72
N ILE A 87 1.71 7.94 3.28
CA ILE A 87 1.29 7.55 1.94
C ILE A 87 0.64 8.73 1.24
N CYS A 88 1.20 9.09 0.10
CA CYS A 88 0.70 10.12 -0.79
C CYS A 88 0.12 9.47 -2.04
N ARG A 89 -1.07 9.89 -2.45
CA ARG A 89 -1.73 9.41 -3.65
C ARG A 89 -2.11 10.56 -4.55
N TRP A 90 -1.90 10.37 -5.83
CA TRP A 90 -2.37 11.27 -6.87
C TRP A 90 -3.06 10.45 -7.94
N GLN A 91 -4.06 11.04 -8.57
CA GLN A 91 -4.65 10.54 -9.78
C GLN A 91 -4.39 11.55 -10.89
N ALA A 92 -3.91 11.09 -12.02
CA ALA A 92 -3.55 11.91 -13.16
C ALA A 92 -4.27 11.42 -14.42
N ALA A 93 -4.82 12.33 -15.22
CA ALA A 93 -5.41 12.02 -16.51
C ALA A 93 -4.33 12.07 -17.60
N ASN A 94 -3.97 10.89 -18.14
CA ASN A 94 -3.10 10.74 -19.30
C ASN A 94 -3.98 10.47 -20.53
N PRO A 95 -3.59 10.86 -21.76
CA PRO A 95 -4.34 10.56 -22.97
C PRO A 95 -4.66 9.06 -23.18
N ALA A 96 -3.85 8.15 -22.66
CA ALA A 96 -4.10 6.71 -22.71
C ALA A 96 -5.06 6.21 -21.61
N GLY A 97 -5.34 7.00 -20.56
CA GLY A 97 -6.20 6.64 -19.44
C GLY A 97 -5.75 7.23 -18.11
N LEU A 98 -6.50 6.96 -17.05
CA LEU A 98 -6.13 7.39 -15.71
C LEU A 98 -4.91 6.62 -15.20
N ILE A 99 -4.09 7.30 -14.41
CA ILE A 99 -2.92 6.75 -13.74
C ILE A 99 -3.05 7.06 -12.25
N ASP A 100 -3.06 6.04 -11.40
CA ASP A 100 -2.90 6.21 -9.97
C ASP A 100 -1.42 6.19 -9.61
N ILE A 101 -0.97 7.24 -8.95
CA ILE A 101 0.39 7.43 -8.49
C ILE A 101 0.39 7.32 -6.98
N THR A 102 1.27 6.51 -6.41
CA THR A 102 1.42 6.41 -4.96
C THR A 102 2.89 6.59 -4.60
N ARG A 103 3.15 7.43 -3.61
CA ARG A 103 4.43 7.52 -2.92
C ARG A 103 4.25 7.05 -1.49
N PHE A 104 5.21 6.31 -0.98
CA PHE A 104 5.32 5.99 0.43
C PHE A 104 6.73 6.26 0.95
N TRP A 105 6.83 6.54 2.23
CA TRP A 105 8.08 6.59 2.95
C TRP A 105 7.88 6.04 4.36
N PHE A 106 8.66 5.02 4.69
CA PHE A 106 8.64 4.38 6.00
C PHE A 106 10.02 4.53 6.64
N GLU A 107 10.12 5.44 7.62
CA GLU A 107 11.38 5.76 8.32
C GLU A 107 12.05 4.52 8.92
N GLN A 108 11.26 3.57 9.42
CA GLN A 108 11.73 2.32 10.01
C GLN A 108 11.57 1.12 9.06
N GLY A 109 11.21 1.40 7.81
CA GLY A 109 11.14 0.40 6.76
C GLY A 109 12.54 -0.01 6.30
N SER A 110 12.60 -1.10 5.55
CA SER A 110 13.83 -1.54 4.90
C SER A 110 13.54 -2.11 3.52
N LEU A 111 14.49 -1.94 2.60
CA LEU A 111 14.40 -2.52 1.26
C LEU A 111 14.24 -4.05 1.30
N SER A 112 14.85 -4.69 2.31
CA SER A 112 14.72 -6.13 2.53
C SER A 112 13.28 -6.54 2.89
N ASN A 113 12.54 -5.72 3.65
CA ASN A 113 11.14 -5.99 3.96
C ASN A 113 10.25 -5.77 2.73
N GLU A 114 10.48 -4.72 1.95
CA GLU A 114 9.77 -4.49 0.70
C GLU A 114 9.96 -5.66 -0.28
N ARG A 115 11.20 -6.17 -0.38
CA ARG A 115 11.48 -7.36 -1.18
C ARG A 115 10.69 -8.59 -0.71
N LYS A 116 10.64 -8.87 0.60
CA LYS A 116 9.87 -9.99 1.15
C LYS A 116 8.39 -9.88 0.85
N VAL A 117 7.83 -8.65 0.95
CA VAL A 117 6.43 -8.39 0.59
C VAL A 117 6.19 -8.65 -0.90
N ALA A 118 7.06 -8.15 -1.77
CA ALA A 118 6.97 -8.37 -3.20
C ALA A 118 7.11 -9.87 -3.58
N GLU A 119 8.01 -10.60 -2.93
CA GLU A 119 8.16 -12.05 -3.08
C GLU A 119 6.89 -12.81 -2.63
N PHE A 120 6.34 -12.43 -1.49
CA PHE A 120 5.09 -13.01 -0.98
C PHE A 120 3.92 -12.77 -1.95
N LEU A 121 3.86 -11.60 -2.55
CA LEU A 121 2.86 -11.22 -3.56
C LEU A 121 3.20 -11.78 -4.97
N LYS A 122 4.31 -12.52 -5.11
CA LYS A 122 4.78 -13.12 -6.37
C LYS A 122 5.05 -12.09 -7.48
N TYR A 123 5.49 -10.90 -7.11
CA TYR A 123 5.92 -9.90 -8.08
C TYR A 123 7.24 -10.30 -8.72
N LYS A 124 7.44 -9.93 -9.96
CA LYS A 124 8.75 -9.98 -10.62
C LYS A 124 9.62 -8.86 -10.05
N ILE A 125 10.77 -9.20 -9.45
CA ILE A 125 11.65 -8.27 -8.77
C ILE A 125 12.97 -8.17 -9.53
N GLU A 126 13.39 -6.93 -9.80
CA GLU A 126 14.69 -6.61 -10.37
C GLU A 126 15.46 -5.75 -9.35
N THR A 127 16.69 -6.17 -9.00
CA THR A 127 17.59 -5.34 -8.19
C THR A 127 18.29 -4.33 -9.09
N ARG A 128 18.36 -3.07 -8.66
CA ARG A 128 18.89 -1.97 -9.45
C ARG A 128 19.53 -0.93 -8.54
N SER A 129 20.55 -0.21 -9.05
CA SER A 129 21.00 1.04 -8.43
C SER A 129 20.32 2.22 -9.14
N ILE A 130 19.71 3.13 -8.37
CA ILE A 130 19.07 4.34 -8.87
C ILE A 130 19.73 5.52 -8.15
N ALA A 131 20.34 6.43 -8.91
CA ALA A 131 21.14 7.54 -8.38
C ALA A 131 22.20 7.10 -7.33
N GLY A 132 22.78 5.90 -7.52
CA GLY A 132 23.76 5.32 -6.59
C GLY A 132 23.16 4.64 -5.37
N ILE A 133 21.86 4.61 -5.20
CA ILE A 133 21.15 4.00 -4.06
C ILE A 133 20.62 2.63 -4.43
N ASP A 134 20.76 1.66 -3.52
CA ASP A 134 20.21 0.31 -3.69
C ASP A 134 18.68 0.36 -3.78
N SER A 135 18.16 -0.27 -4.81
CA SER A 135 16.75 -0.19 -5.16
C SER A 135 16.23 -1.52 -5.71
N ILE A 136 14.92 -1.71 -5.66
CA ILE A 136 14.21 -2.78 -6.35
C ILE A 136 13.11 -2.22 -7.22
N VAL A 137 12.93 -2.83 -8.39
CA VAL A 137 11.80 -2.61 -9.28
C VAL A 137 10.87 -3.82 -9.15
N MET A 138 9.60 -3.58 -8.91
CA MET A 138 8.59 -4.60 -8.60
C MET A 138 7.47 -4.54 -9.63
N ARG A 139 7.21 -5.68 -10.28
CA ARG A 139 6.18 -5.80 -11.32
C ARG A 139 5.17 -6.87 -10.90
N PRO A 140 3.96 -6.49 -10.49
CA PRO A 140 2.86 -7.44 -10.34
C PRO A 140 2.52 -8.08 -11.69
N ASP A 141 1.81 -9.20 -11.66
CA ASP A 141 1.19 -9.77 -12.85
C ASP A 141 -0.13 -9.05 -13.11
N ASP A 142 -0.02 -7.86 -13.70
CA ASP A 142 -1.11 -6.92 -13.93
C ASP A 142 -1.26 -6.63 -15.43
N ALA A 143 -2.50 -6.66 -15.94
CA ALA A 143 -2.81 -6.49 -17.34
C ALA A 143 -2.47 -5.08 -17.88
N ASN A 144 -2.49 -4.06 -17.03
CA ASN A 144 -2.20 -2.68 -17.37
C ASN A 144 -0.73 -2.31 -17.15
N GLY A 145 0.08 -3.25 -16.61
CA GLY A 145 1.51 -3.09 -16.46
C GLY A 145 1.93 -2.24 -15.26
N ALA A 146 1.19 -2.29 -14.16
CA ALA A 146 1.57 -1.61 -12.92
C ALA A 146 3.01 -1.89 -12.51
N CYS A 147 3.70 -0.89 -11.95
CA CYS A 147 5.09 -1.02 -11.55
C CYS A 147 5.41 -0.17 -10.33
N GLY A 148 6.17 -0.76 -9.41
CA GLY A 148 6.69 -0.11 -8.23
C GLY A 148 8.20 -0.07 -8.20
N VAL A 149 8.73 0.94 -7.52
CA VAL A 149 10.16 1.08 -7.20
C VAL A 149 10.29 1.40 -5.73
N ALA A 150 11.22 0.75 -5.05
CA ALA A 150 11.59 1.08 -3.67
C ALA A 150 13.11 1.24 -3.58
N SER A 151 13.56 2.21 -2.78
CA SER A 151 14.97 2.53 -2.56
C SER A 151 15.29 2.62 -1.08
N ASP A 152 16.51 2.22 -0.71
CA ASP A 152 17.04 2.28 0.65
C ASP A 152 17.57 3.69 0.94
N ALA A 153 16.67 4.57 1.39
CA ALA A 153 16.98 5.98 1.61
C ALA A 153 16.33 6.50 2.90
N ALA A 154 17.11 6.54 3.98
CA ALA A 154 16.67 6.91 5.34
C ALA A 154 15.41 6.14 5.79
N GLY A 155 15.50 4.83 5.77
CA GLY A 155 14.40 3.90 5.77
C GLY A 155 14.12 3.44 4.35
N VAL A 156 12.87 3.32 3.95
CA VAL A 156 12.52 2.97 2.58
C VAL A 156 11.55 3.97 1.99
N VAL A 157 11.89 4.48 0.83
CA VAL A 157 11.01 5.33 0.01
C VAL A 157 10.59 4.56 -1.24
N GLY A 158 9.35 4.71 -1.66
CA GLY A 158 8.87 4.03 -2.86
C GLY A 158 7.87 4.85 -3.66
N TRP A 159 7.79 4.50 -4.94
CA TRP A 159 6.82 5.00 -5.89
C TRP A 159 6.10 3.84 -6.57
N TRP A 160 4.80 3.96 -6.73
CA TRP A 160 3.98 3.07 -7.54
C TRP A 160 3.29 3.86 -8.64
N ILE A 161 3.35 3.34 -9.85
CA ILE A 161 2.56 3.80 -11.00
C ILE A 161 1.61 2.67 -11.36
N ASN A 162 0.33 2.97 -11.31
CA ASN A 162 -0.75 2.01 -11.55
C ASN A 162 -1.69 2.54 -12.65
N PRO A 163 -1.39 2.26 -13.93
CA PRO A 163 -2.23 2.67 -15.04
C PRO A 163 -3.57 1.94 -15.01
N GLN A 164 -4.64 2.63 -15.38
CA GLN A 164 -5.97 2.04 -15.57
C GLN A 164 -6.18 1.53 -17.01
N ALA A 165 -5.19 1.72 -17.89
CA ALA A 165 -5.19 1.23 -19.26
C ALA A 165 -3.80 0.73 -19.68
N PRO A 166 -3.68 -0.22 -20.61
CA PRO A 166 -2.40 -0.72 -21.09
C PRO A 166 -1.65 0.29 -21.97
N GLY A 167 -0.34 0.08 -22.15
CA GLY A 167 0.49 0.86 -23.07
C GLY A 167 1.24 2.03 -22.42
N ILE A 168 1.13 2.19 -21.09
CA ILE A 168 1.89 3.18 -20.33
C ILE A 168 3.17 2.53 -19.79
N ASP A 169 4.32 3.18 -19.93
CA ASP A 169 5.59 2.75 -19.33
C ASP A 169 5.64 3.08 -17.84
N ALA A 170 4.87 2.34 -17.05
CA ALA A 170 4.79 2.54 -15.60
C ALA A 170 6.14 2.36 -14.91
N CYS A 171 6.98 1.42 -15.37
CA CYS A 171 8.30 1.21 -14.75
C CYS A 171 9.26 2.37 -15.05
N GLY A 172 9.32 2.86 -16.29
CA GLY A 172 10.12 4.04 -16.63
C GLY A 172 9.68 5.27 -15.84
N GLN A 173 8.37 5.48 -15.71
CA GLN A 173 7.81 6.58 -14.92
C GLN A 173 8.14 6.45 -13.42
N ALA A 174 7.96 5.26 -12.82
CA ALA A 174 8.27 5.02 -11.40
C ALA A 174 9.77 5.22 -11.10
N ILE A 175 10.65 4.71 -11.97
CA ILE A 175 12.10 4.89 -11.88
C ILE A 175 12.44 6.39 -11.97
N LYS A 176 11.83 7.12 -12.91
CA LYS A 176 12.06 8.55 -13.08
C LYS A 176 11.64 9.37 -11.86
N LEU A 177 10.49 9.05 -11.26
CA LEU A 177 10.05 9.70 -10.01
C LEU A 177 11.02 9.41 -8.86
N MET A 178 11.56 8.19 -8.78
CA MET A 178 12.57 7.84 -7.79
C MET A 178 13.88 8.61 -8.01
N GLU A 179 14.38 8.68 -9.25
CA GLU A 179 15.57 9.47 -9.58
C GLU A 179 15.42 10.94 -9.14
N LEU A 180 14.27 11.56 -9.47
CA LEU A 180 13.98 12.93 -9.09
C LEU A 180 13.89 13.11 -7.57
N THR A 181 13.29 12.15 -6.87
CA THR A 181 13.19 12.15 -5.41
C THR A 181 14.57 12.08 -4.76
N LEU A 182 15.43 11.19 -5.22
CA LEU A 182 16.77 11.01 -4.67
C LEU A 182 17.67 12.22 -4.99
N ALA A 183 17.50 12.83 -6.16
CA ALA A 183 18.23 14.04 -6.55
C ALA A 183 17.90 15.28 -5.71
N THR A 184 16.72 15.34 -5.08
CA THR A 184 16.38 16.47 -4.18
C THR A 184 17.15 16.44 -2.86
N ASN A 185 17.90 15.37 -2.59
CA ASN A 185 18.62 15.13 -1.33
C ASN A 185 20.15 15.12 -1.50
N SER A 186 20.63 15.35 -2.73
CA SER A 186 22.08 15.42 -3.06
C SER A 186 22.65 16.82 -2.91
#